data_1e63b14d6f2b9747dc37fa10c5c8bf2b
#
_entry.id   1e63b14d6f2b9747dc37fa10c5c8bf2b
#
_cell.length_a   1.000
_cell.length_b   1.000
_cell.length_c   1.000
_cell.angle_alpha   90.00
_cell.angle_beta   90.00
_cell.angle_gamma   90.00
#
_symmetry.space_group_name_H-M   'P 1'
#
loop_
_entity.id
_entity.type
_entity.pdbx_description
1 polymer ?
#
loop_
_entity_poly.entity_id
_entity_poly.type
_entity_poly.pdbx_seq_one_letter_code
_entity_poly.pdbx_strand_id
1 'polypeptide(L)'
;MSDSSPYLSIVIPVKNEEGNVVPLLEELLRVVGPLGSFEIVVVDDGSTDGTWRLLGEQKSRIPELRLVRLDRNYGQSTGFWAGLKRARGQVLVTMDGDMQNDPHDIPRLLEELKKGVDVCLTWRANRQDTWFKKIQSRIGNGFRNWLLGSGIKDTGSQLRAYYSYCLEDLSHFNGMHRFMGNLFAMRGYKIAQIPTNHRGRHAGTTKYGMANRALRGLRDLLGVRWLSGRVIKFKVKEESK
;
A
#
# COMPACT_ATOMS: atom_id res chain seq x y z
N MET A 1 30.48 -4.81 5.27
CA MET A 1 29.07 -5.25 5.22
C MET A 1 28.63 -5.11 3.77
N SER A 2 28.30 -6.21 3.09
CA SER A 2 27.89 -6.18 1.68
C SER A 2 26.63 -5.36 1.54
N ASP A 3 26.70 -4.30 0.75
CA ASP A 3 25.59 -3.38 0.44
C ASP A 3 24.61 -4.02 -0.57
N SER A 4 24.24 -5.30 -0.32
CA SER A 4 23.27 -6.00 -1.14
C SER A 4 21.89 -5.49 -0.79
N SER A 5 21.20 -4.89 -1.76
CA SER A 5 19.82 -4.48 -1.60
C SER A 5 18.95 -5.65 -1.12
N PRO A 6 18.03 -5.46 -0.17
CA PRO A 6 17.15 -6.53 0.29
C PRO A 6 16.26 -7.03 -0.84
N TYR A 7 15.79 -8.28 -0.73
CA TYR A 7 14.80 -8.79 -1.67
C TYR A 7 13.44 -8.11 -1.48
N LEU A 8 13.04 -7.88 -0.22
CA LEU A 8 11.71 -7.41 0.15
C LEU A 8 11.78 -6.10 0.95
N SER A 9 10.98 -5.10 0.59
CA SER A 9 10.72 -3.92 1.42
C SER A 9 9.24 -3.85 1.80
N ILE A 10 8.95 -3.74 3.09
CA ILE A 10 7.60 -3.52 3.60
C ILE A 10 7.46 -2.04 3.98
N VAL A 11 6.54 -1.31 3.35
CA VAL A 11 6.33 0.12 3.57
C VAL A 11 5.03 0.36 4.33
N ILE A 12 5.14 1.03 5.48
CA ILE A 12 4.04 1.21 6.43
C ILE A 12 3.97 2.67 6.87
N PRO A 13 3.05 3.49 6.35
CA PRO A 13 2.78 4.79 6.93
C PRO A 13 1.97 4.63 8.22
N VAL A 14 2.36 5.36 9.25
CA VAL A 14 1.70 5.38 10.56
C VAL A 14 1.41 6.81 11.00
N LYS A 15 0.33 6.99 11.76
CA LYS A 15 0.04 8.24 12.44
C LYS A 15 -0.82 8.00 13.67
N ASN A 16 -0.27 8.30 14.85
CA ASN A 16 -0.93 8.08 16.14
C ASN A 16 -1.41 6.62 16.25
N GLU A 17 -0.45 5.71 16.17
CA GLU A 17 -0.64 4.26 16.22
C GLU A 17 0.18 3.64 17.37
N GLU A 18 0.35 4.36 18.49
CA GLU A 18 1.16 3.91 19.64
C GLU A 18 0.73 2.53 20.17
N GLY A 19 -0.57 2.19 20.11
CA GLY A 19 -1.07 0.89 20.51
C GLY A 19 -0.85 -0.23 19.49
N ASN A 20 -0.45 0.09 18.26
CA ASN A 20 -0.38 -0.85 17.15
C ASN A 20 1.04 -1.13 16.65
N VAL A 21 1.96 -0.15 16.74
CA VAL A 21 3.28 -0.26 16.07
C VAL A 21 4.14 -1.39 16.61
N VAL A 22 4.13 -1.64 17.92
CA VAL A 22 4.94 -2.72 18.51
C VAL A 22 4.41 -4.10 18.10
N PRO A 23 3.13 -4.45 18.37
CA PRO A 23 2.60 -5.75 17.99
C PRO A 23 2.64 -5.99 16.46
N LEU A 24 2.47 -4.94 15.64
CA LEU A 24 2.60 -5.05 14.20
C LEU A 24 4.02 -5.45 13.77
N LEU A 25 5.04 -4.79 14.33
CA LEU A 25 6.44 -5.11 14.01
C LEU A 25 6.81 -6.52 14.46
N GLU A 26 6.38 -6.95 15.64
CA GLU A 26 6.61 -8.32 16.14
C GLU A 26 5.94 -9.37 15.24
N GLU A 27 4.72 -9.13 14.79
CA GLU A 27 4.02 -10.02 13.87
C GLU A 27 4.70 -10.07 12.51
N LEU A 28 5.07 -8.91 11.96
CA LEU A 28 5.80 -8.83 10.69
C LEU A 28 7.11 -9.62 10.74
N LEU A 29 7.93 -9.43 11.77
CA LEU A 29 9.21 -10.14 11.89
C LEU A 29 9.03 -11.65 11.87
N ARG A 30 8.01 -12.18 12.55
CA ARG A 30 7.68 -13.61 12.54
C ARG A 30 7.32 -14.12 11.16
N VAL A 31 6.60 -13.32 10.38
CA VAL A 31 6.11 -13.70 9.04
C VAL A 31 7.19 -13.53 7.98
N VAL A 32 7.91 -12.39 7.98
CA VAL A 32 8.84 -12.08 6.88
C VAL A 32 10.26 -12.58 7.11
N GLY A 33 10.66 -12.80 8.38
CA GLY A 33 11.99 -13.32 8.72
C GLY A 33 12.39 -14.60 7.95
N PRO A 34 11.50 -15.59 7.83
CA PRO A 34 11.78 -16.80 7.06
C PRO A 34 11.84 -16.62 5.52
N LEU A 35 11.41 -15.47 4.99
CA LEU A 35 11.26 -15.26 3.54
C LEU A 35 12.56 -14.81 2.85
N GLY A 36 13.62 -14.53 3.61
CA GLY A 36 14.92 -14.08 3.08
C GLY A 36 15.28 -12.66 3.53
N SER A 37 16.10 -11.96 2.74
CA SER A 37 16.55 -10.60 3.08
C SER A 37 15.40 -9.59 2.93
N PHE A 38 15.17 -8.80 3.97
CA PHE A 38 14.08 -7.80 3.97
C PHE A 38 14.49 -6.51 4.69
N GLU A 39 13.69 -5.47 4.50
CA GLU A 39 13.65 -4.28 5.34
C GLU A 39 12.20 -3.89 5.63
N ILE A 40 11.96 -3.25 6.75
CA ILE A 40 10.68 -2.64 7.12
C ILE A 40 10.88 -1.12 7.16
N VAL A 41 10.20 -0.39 6.29
CA VAL A 41 10.26 1.06 6.22
C VAL A 41 8.99 1.64 6.83
N VAL A 42 9.09 2.12 8.06
CA VAL A 42 7.97 2.79 8.73
C VAL A 42 8.09 4.30 8.56
N VAL A 43 7.00 4.92 8.09
CA VAL A 43 6.92 6.37 7.89
C VAL A 43 5.95 6.96 8.90
N ASP A 44 6.47 7.71 9.86
CA ASP A 44 5.66 8.47 10.81
C ASP A 44 5.19 9.79 10.17
N ASP A 45 3.90 9.88 9.88
CA ASP A 45 3.25 11.04 9.25
C ASP A 45 2.85 12.08 10.32
N GLY A 46 3.84 12.53 11.09
CA GLY A 46 3.69 13.58 12.10
C GLY A 46 2.80 13.14 13.26
N SER A 47 3.09 12.01 13.90
CA SER A 47 2.41 11.57 15.13
C SER A 47 2.66 12.53 16.29
N THR A 48 1.63 12.67 17.14
CA THR A 48 1.62 13.52 18.34
C THR A 48 1.53 12.72 19.64
N ASP A 49 1.39 11.39 19.55
CA ASP A 49 1.38 10.42 20.64
C ASP A 49 2.74 9.73 20.82
N GLY A 50 2.77 8.60 21.53
CA GLY A 50 3.98 7.82 21.79
C GLY A 50 4.54 7.04 20.59
N THR A 51 3.91 7.09 19.40
CA THR A 51 4.27 6.29 18.21
C THR A 51 5.75 6.41 17.85
N TRP A 52 6.27 7.65 17.70
CA TRP A 52 7.67 7.85 17.29
C TRP A 52 8.67 7.33 18.32
N ARG A 53 8.40 7.54 19.61
CA ARG A 53 9.25 7.05 20.70
C ARG A 53 9.33 5.51 20.67
N LEU A 54 8.17 4.85 20.57
CA LEU A 54 8.11 3.38 20.51
C LEU A 54 8.84 2.82 19.28
N LEU A 55 8.69 3.46 18.12
CA LEU A 55 9.44 3.09 16.91
C LEU A 55 10.96 3.22 17.11
N GLY A 56 11.43 4.28 17.78
CA GLY A 56 12.84 4.46 18.11
C GLY A 56 13.38 3.33 19.01
N GLU A 57 12.59 2.92 20.01
CA GLU A 57 12.91 1.79 20.88
C GLU A 57 12.99 0.46 20.09
N GLN A 58 12.08 0.23 19.14
CA GLN A 58 12.12 -0.96 18.29
C GLN A 58 13.31 -0.93 17.32
N LYS A 59 13.71 0.23 16.80
CA LYS A 59 14.86 0.36 15.90
C LYS A 59 16.16 -0.16 16.53
N SER A 60 16.35 0.02 17.82
CA SER A 60 17.55 -0.49 18.52
C SER A 60 17.60 -2.03 18.60
N ARG A 61 16.46 -2.71 18.41
CA ARG A 61 16.32 -4.17 18.49
C ARG A 61 16.15 -4.84 17.13
N ILE A 62 15.74 -4.08 16.10
CA ILE A 62 15.41 -4.59 14.76
C ILE A 62 16.32 -3.90 13.75
N PRO A 63 17.46 -4.52 13.37
CA PRO A 63 18.39 -3.92 12.39
C PRO A 63 17.76 -3.61 11.04
N GLU A 64 16.80 -4.43 10.59
CA GLU A 64 16.07 -4.31 9.32
C GLU A 64 15.03 -3.18 9.33
N LEU A 65 14.69 -2.62 10.49
CA LEU A 65 13.74 -1.52 10.62
C LEU A 65 14.41 -0.21 10.20
N ARG A 66 13.77 0.50 9.29
CA ARG A 66 14.14 1.85 8.87
C ARG A 66 13.02 2.81 9.20
N LEU A 67 13.34 3.94 9.81
CA LEU A 67 12.38 4.94 10.23
C LEU A 67 12.52 6.20 9.40
N VAL A 68 11.38 6.73 8.99
CA VAL A 68 11.25 8.03 8.33
C VAL A 68 10.25 8.84 9.13
N ARG A 69 10.58 10.07 9.52
CA ARG A 69 9.65 10.97 10.19
C ARG A 69 9.38 12.18 9.31
N LEU A 70 8.13 12.47 9.07
CA LEU A 70 7.70 13.71 8.42
C LEU A 70 7.54 14.81 9.49
N ASP A 71 7.81 16.05 9.12
CA ASP A 71 7.75 17.20 10.03
C ASP A 71 6.33 17.51 10.52
N ARG A 72 5.31 17.09 9.74
CA ARG A 72 3.88 17.22 10.06
C ARG A 72 3.06 16.17 9.32
N ASN A 73 1.75 16.17 9.56
CA ASN A 73 0.82 15.32 8.84
C ASN A 73 0.59 15.80 7.40
N TYR A 74 0.99 15.00 6.44
CA TYR A 74 0.75 15.20 5.00
C TYR A 74 -0.29 14.22 4.44
N GLY A 75 -0.69 13.21 5.20
CA GLY A 75 -1.66 12.20 4.82
C GLY A 75 -1.04 10.94 4.21
N GLN A 76 -1.85 9.89 4.20
CA GLN A 76 -1.44 8.52 3.89
C GLN A 76 -0.72 8.36 2.54
N SER A 77 -1.16 9.09 1.48
CA SER A 77 -0.48 9.04 0.17
C SER A 77 0.96 9.50 0.25
N THR A 78 1.22 10.59 0.99
CA THR A 78 2.57 11.12 1.19
C THR A 78 3.40 10.16 2.02
N GLY A 79 2.82 9.58 3.08
CA GLY A 79 3.49 8.56 3.89
C GLY A 79 3.93 7.36 3.06
N PHE A 80 3.03 6.78 2.24
CA PHE A 80 3.40 5.71 1.31
C PHE A 80 4.49 6.16 0.34
N TRP A 81 4.33 7.30 -0.32
CA TRP A 81 5.30 7.77 -1.29
C TRP A 81 6.68 8.04 -0.68
N ALA A 82 6.72 8.65 0.50
CA ALA A 82 7.97 8.89 1.21
C ALA A 82 8.73 7.61 1.56
N GLY A 83 7.99 6.56 1.95
CA GLY A 83 8.55 5.24 2.22
C GLY A 83 9.00 4.51 0.95
N LEU A 84 8.14 4.48 -0.08
CA LEU A 84 8.43 3.83 -1.36
C LEU A 84 9.69 4.40 -2.05
N LYS A 85 9.87 5.72 -2.00
CA LYS A 85 11.09 6.40 -2.52
C LYS A 85 12.37 6.01 -1.78
N ARG A 86 12.25 5.44 -0.59
CA ARG A 86 13.38 5.03 0.27
C ARG A 86 13.54 3.52 0.36
N ALA A 87 12.57 2.78 -0.10
CA ALA A 87 12.63 1.33 -0.19
C ALA A 87 13.69 0.89 -1.20
N ARG A 88 14.43 -0.17 -0.87
CA ARG A 88 15.55 -0.69 -1.65
C ARG A 88 15.30 -2.09 -2.19
N GLY A 89 14.20 -2.71 -1.79
CA GLY A 89 13.85 -4.08 -2.17
C GLY A 89 13.48 -4.22 -3.64
N GLN A 90 13.75 -5.38 -4.19
CA GLN A 90 13.28 -5.76 -5.53
C GLN A 90 11.75 -5.90 -5.56
N VAL A 91 11.18 -6.40 -4.47
CA VAL A 91 9.73 -6.49 -4.26
C VAL A 91 9.34 -5.53 -3.15
N LEU A 92 8.27 -4.78 -3.40
CA LEU A 92 7.71 -3.82 -2.47
C LEU A 92 6.34 -4.34 -1.99
N VAL A 93 6.15 -4.32 -0.68
CA VAL A 93 4.87 -4.58 -0.04
C VAL A 93 4.41 -3.30 0.65
N THR A 94 3.17 -2.88 0.41
CA THR A 94 2.55 -1.79 1.17
C THR A 94 1.47 -2.34 2.08
N MET A 95 1.32 -1.77 3.27
CA MET A 95 0.23 -2.09 4.20
C MET A 95 -0.06 -0.94 5.16
N ASP A 96 -1.25 -0.97 5.77
CA ASP A 96 -1.62 0.00 6.81
C ASP A 96 -1.00 -0.37 8.17
N GLY A 97 -0.78 0.64 9.02
CA GLY A 97 -0.22 0.48 10.36
C GLY A 97 -1.23 0.17 11.47
N ASP A 98 -2.53 0.03 11.16
CA ASP A 98 -3.62 -0.11 12.13
C ASP A 98 -4.00 -1.58 12.45
N MET A 99 -3.15 -2.54 12.04
CA MET A 99 -3.30 -3.99 12.20
C MET A 99 -4.54 -4.60 11.51
N GLN A 100 -5.25 -3.86 10.66
CA GLN A 100 -6.38 -4.40 9.91
C GLN A 100 -5.96 -5.31 8.74
N ASN A 101 -4.77 -5.09 8.19
CA ASN A 101 -4.17 -5.99 7.22
C ASN A 101 -3.50 -7.17 7.94
N ASP A 102 -3.65 -8.37 7.40
CA ASP A 102 -3.00 -9.57 7.93
C ASP A 102 -1.62 -9.78 7.30
N PRO A 103 -0.51 -9.65 8.05
CA PRO A 103 0.84 -9.90 7.53
C PRO A 103 1.01 -11.32 6.97
N HIS A 104 0.23 -12.31 7.46
CA HIS A 104 0.29 -13.70 6.98
C HIS A 104 -0.17 -13.87 5.53
N ASP A 105 -0.77 -12.86 4.92
CA ASP A 105 -1.05 -12.85 3.49
C ASP A 105 0.18 -12.46 2.64
N ILE A 106 1.27 -11.91 3.23
CA ILE A 106 2.47 -11.51 2.49
C ILE A 106 3.10 -12.68 1.73
N PRO A 107 3.34 -13.87 2.31
CA PRO A 107 3.87 -15.01 1.55
C PRO A 107 3.03 -15.36 0.32
N ARG A 108 1.70 -15.33 0.45
CA ARG A 108 0.77 -15.61 -0.65
C ARG A 108 0.86 -14.57 -1.79
N LEU A 109 1.05 -13.29 -1.42
CA LEU A 109 1.28 -12.22 -2.41
C LEU A 109 2.59 -12.46 -3.18
N LEU A 110 3.66 -12.86 -2.48
CA LEU A 110 4.95 -13.14 -3.12
C LEU A 110 4.90 -14.38 -4.02
N GLU A 111 4.14 -15.41 -3.64
CA GLU A 111 3.91 -16.58 -4.48
C GLU A 111 3.18 -16.23 -5.79
N GLU A 112 2.18 -15.33 -5.74
CA GLU A 112 1.51 -14.87 -6.96
C GLU A 112 2.47 -14.11 -7.88
N LEU A 113 3.36 -13.26 -7.35
CA LEU A 113 4.37 -12.57 -8.16
C LEU A 113 5.29 -13.57 -8.88
N LYS A 114 5.68 -14.66 -8.23
CA LYS A 114 6.52 -15.72 -8.83
C LYS A 114 5.85 -16.43 -10.02
N LYS A 115 4.51 -16.34 -10.15
CA LYS A 115 3.76 -16.88 -11.29
C LYS A 115 3.81 -16.01 -12.56
N GLY A 116 4.60 -14.94 -12.54
CA GLY A 116 4.83 -14.08 -13.71
C GLY A 116 3.83 -12.92 -13.83
N VAL A 117 3.26 -12.46 -12.71
CA VAL A 117 2.54 -11.19 -12.62
C VAL A 117 3.45 -10.09 -12.05
N ASP A 118 3.19 -8.85 -12.40
CA ASP A 118 3.98 -7.70 -11.96
C ASP A 118 3.49 -7.17 -10.61
N VAL A 119 2.20 -7.32 -10.34
CA VAL A 119 1.49 -6.76 -9.19
C VAL A 119 0.51 -7.79 -8.65
N CYS A 120 0.48 -7.96 -7.34
CA CYS A 120 -0.56 -8.70 -6.63
C CYS A 120 -1.27 -7.79 -5.64
N LEU A 121 -2.58 -7.65 -5.78
CA LEU A 121 -3.45 -6.85 -4.93
C LEU A 121 -4.30 -7.75 -4.04
N THR A 122 -4.63 -7.30 -2.84
CA THR A 122 -5.62 -7.99 -2.03
C THR A 122 -6.99 -7.34 -2.16
N TRP A 123 -8.04 -8.14 -1.97
CA TRP A 123 -9.40 -7.66 -1.81
C TRP A 123 -10.06 -8.29 -0.58
N ARG A 124 -10.80 -7.51 0.17
CA ARG A 124 -11.41 -7.93 1.43
C ARG A 124 -12.63 -8.80 1.16
N ALA A 125 -12.45 -10.13 1.28
CA ALA A 125 -13.51 -11.11 1.00
C ALA A 125 -14.61 -11.08 2.06
N ASN A 126 -14.22 -11.04 3.34
CA ASN A 126 -15.14 -11.13 4.50
C ASN A 126 -15.26 -9.77 5.20
N ARG A 127 -15.87 -8.79 4.52
CA ARG A 127 -16.15 -7.50 5.15
C ARG A 127 -17.30 -7.65 6.16
N GLN A 128 -17.03 -7.36 7.42
CA GLN A 128 -18.05 -7.28 8.48
C GLN A 128 -18.86 -5.96 8.41
N ASP A 129 -19.03 -5.42 7.21
CA ASP A 129 -19.82 -4.22 7.00
C ASP A 129 -21.32 -4.51 6.99
N THR A 130 -22.10 -3.52 7.39
CA THR A 130 -23.55 -3.57 7.26
C THR A 130 -23.95 -3.75 5.79
N TRP A 131 -25.08 -4.38 5.54
CA TRP A 131 -25.63 -4.63 4.19
C TRP A 131 -25.65 -3.36 3.32
N PHE A 132 -26.04 -2.22 3.90
CA PHE A 132 -26.07 -0.92 3.22
C PHE A 132 -24.68 -0.48 2.75
N LYS A 133 -23.65 -0.61 3.59
CA LYS A 133 -22.25 -0.29 3.22
C LYS A 133 -21.71 -1.22 2.14
N LYS A 134 -22.12 -2.48 2.13
CA LYS A 134 -21.74 -3.45 1.08
C LYS A 134 -22.29 -3.03 -0.28
N ILE A 135 -23.58 -2.63 -0.35
CA ILE A 135 -24.21 -2.15 -1.59
C ILE A 135 -23.54 -0.87 -2.07
N GLN A 136 -23.39 0.13 -1.19
CA GLN A 136 -22.74 1.40 -1.53
C GLN A 136 -21.30 1.18 -2.07
N SER A 137 -20.55 0.29 -1.46
CA SER A 137 -19.21 -0.09 -1.92
C SER A 137 -19.25 -0.79 -3.29
N ARG A 138 -20.23 -1.68 -3.52
CA ARG A 138 -20.38 -2.38 -4.80
C ARG A 138 -20.73 -1.42 -5.93
N ILE A 139 -21.65 -0.49 -5.71
CA ILE A 139 -22.01 0.56 -6.68
C ILE A 139 -20.81 1.46 -6.96
N GLY A 140 -20.12 1.94 -5.92
CA GLY A 140 -18.94 2.80 -6.08
C GLY A 140 -17.79 2.11 -6.82
N ASN A 141 -17.55 0.83 -6.53
CA ASN A 141 -16.54 0.03 -7.24
C ASN A 141 -16.94 -0.23 -8.70
N GLY A 142 -18.22 -0.56 -8.95
CA GLY A 142 -18.75 -0.76 -10.31
C GLY A 142 -18.61 0.50 -11.16
N PHE A 143 -19.03 1.66 -10.64
CA PHE A 143 -18.90 2.95 -11.33
C PHE A 143 -17.43 3.31 -11.64
N ARG A 144 -16.53 3.10 -10.67
CA ARG A 144 -15.10 3.33 -10.86
C ARG A 144 -14.53 2.41 -11.93
N ASN A 145 -14.82 1.12 -11.87
CA ASN A 145 -14.33 0.13 -12.83
C ASN A 145 -14.85 0.43 -14.24
N TRP A 146 -16.12 0.83 -14.37
CA TRP A 146 -16.68 1.27 -15.64
C TRP A 146 -15.95 2.50 -16.18
N LEU A 147 -15.75 3.53 -15.34
CA LEU A 147 -15.12 4.78 -15.77
C LEU A 147 -13.62 4.60 -16.11
N LEU A 148 -12.90 3.76 -15.38
CA LEU A 148 -11.44 3.57 -15.55
C LEU A 148 -11.09 2.36 -16.44
N GLY A 149 -12.07 1.56 -16.86
CA GLY A 149 -11.82 0.34 -17.65
C GLY A 149 -10.96 -0.70 -16.90
N SER A 150 -11.01 -0.72 -15.56
CA SER A 150 -10.18 -1.57 -14.72
C SER A 150 -11.01 -2.64 -14.00
N GLY A 151 -10.49 -3.86 -13.90
CA GLY A 151 -11.14 -4.97 -13.18
C GLY A 151 -10.75 -5.05 -11.70
N ILE A 152 -10.43 -3.91 -11.04
CA ILE A 152 -9.95 -3.92 -9.65
C ILE A 152 -11.12 -4.12 -8.67
N LYS A 153 -11.08 -5.23 -7.92
CA LYS A 153 -12.17 -5.64 -7.00
C LYS A 153 -12.29 -4.74 -5.77
N ASP A 154 -11.14 -4.36 -5.17
CA ASP A 154 -11.12 -3.54 -3.96
C ASP A 154 -9.94 -2.56 -4.00
N THR A 155 -10.24 -1.27 -3.94
CA THR A 155 -9.23 -0.21 -3.87
C THR A 155 -8.97 0.27 -2.45
N GLY A 156 -9.73 -0.24 -1.49
CA GLY A 156 -9.58 0.11 -0.08
C GLY A 156 -8.56 -0.72 0.66
N SER A 157 -8.15 -1.88 0.13
CA SER A 157 -7.05 -2.65 0.72
C SER A 157 -5.71 -2.04 0.35
N GLN A 158 -4.86 -1.81 1.35
CA GLN A 158 -3.51 -1.28 1.14
C GLN A 158 -2.45 -2.38 1.15
N LEU A 159 -2.81 -3.61 1.52
CA LEU A 159 -1.92 -4.76 1.44
C LEU A 159 -1.76 -5.18 -0.04
N ARG A 160 -0.58 -4.93 -0.58
CA ARG A 160 -0.24 -5.18 -1.99
C ARG A 160 1.23 -5.53 -2.11
N ALA A 161 1.57 -6.38 -3.08
CA ALA A 161 2.95 -6.65 -3.44
C ALA A 161 3.17 -6.36 -4.94
N TYR A 162 4.32 -5.81 -5.29
CA TYR A 162 4.69 -5.51 -6.67
C TYR A 162 6.20 -5.35 -6.80
N TYR A 163 6.72 -5.57 -7.98
CA TYR A 163 8.12 -5.32 -8.26
C TYR A 163 8.42 -3.82 -8.26
N SER A 164 9.63 -3.45 -7.83
CA SER A 164 10.05 -2.04 -7.68
C SER A 164 9.99 -1.24 -8.98
N TYR A 165 10.27 -1.86 -10.13
CA TYR A 165 10.16 -1.22 -11.44
C TYR A 165 8.75 -0.71 -11.77
N CYS A 166 7.72 -1.27 -11.15
CA CYS A 166 6.34 -0.79 -11.33
C CYS A 166 6.12 0.64 -10.81
N LEU A 167 7.05 1.18 -10.00
CA LEU A 167 6.96 2.56 -9.50
C LEU A 167 7.55 3.61 -10.44
N GLU A 168 8.45 3.23 -11.35
CA GLU A 168 9.21 4.17 -12.17
C GLU A 168 8.30 5.11 -12.96
N ASP A 169 7.25 4.53 -13.54
CA ASP A 169 6.28 5.27 -14.34
C ASP A 169 4.99 5.64 -13.60
N LEU A 170 4.94 5.46 -12.29
CA LEU A 170 3.71 5.68 -11.54
C LEU A 170 3.46 7.18 -11.30
N SER A 171 2.31 7.66 -11.73
CA SER A 171 1.88 9.02 -11.41
C SER A 171 1.55 9.17 -9.93
N HIS A 172 2.17 10.14 -9.26
CA HIS A 172 1.99 10.37 -7.84
C HIS A 172 1.22 11.67 -7.59
N PHE A 173 0.20 11.57 -6.75
CA PHE A 173 -0.67 12.67 -6.33
C PHE A 173 -1.31 12.35 -4.98
N ASN A 174 -1.81 13.37 -4.30
CA ASN A 174 -2.51 13.15 -3.03
C ASN A 174 -3.82 12.38 -3.29
N GLY A 175 -3.99 11.23 -2.67
CA GLY A 175 -5.09 10.28 -2.92
C GLY A 175 -4.69 9.05 -3.74
N MET A 176 -3.45 9.00 -4.30
CA MET A 176 -2.98 7.91 -5.16
C MET A 176 -3.08 6.52 -4.51
N HIS A 177 -2.90 6.42 -3.19
CA HIS A 177 -2.98 5.14 -2.46
C HIS A 177 -4.28 4.38 -2.72
N ARG A 178 -5.39 5.08 -3.01
CA ARG A 178 -6.69 4.50 -3.35
C ARG A 178 -6.79 4.03 -4.80
N PHE A 179 -5.90 4.48 -5.67
CA PHE A 179 -5.92 4.21 -7.09
C PHE A 179 -4.71 3.41 -7.59
N MET A 180 -3.80 2.99 -6.70
CA MET A 180 -2.57 2.30 -7.14
C MET A 180 -2.85 1.12 -8.06
N GLY A 181 -3.84 0.26 -7.73
CA GLY A 181 -4.23 -0.83 -8.61
C GLY A 181 -4.69 -0.36 -10.01
N ASN A 182 -5.45 0.75 -10.06
CA ASN A 182 -5.87 1.34 -11.34
C ASN A 182 -4.68 1.94 -12.10
N LEU A 183 -3.75 2.61 -11.40
CA LEU A 183 -2.55 3.19 -12.02
C LEU A 183 -1.66 2.09 -12.62
N PHE A 184 -1.48 0.97 -11.93
CA PHE A 184 -0.77 -0.20 -12.47
C PHE A 184 -1.48 -0.77 -13.71
N ALA A 185 -2.81 -0.93 -13.65
CA ALA A 185 -3.59 -1.41 -14.80
C ALA A 185 -3.46 -0.49 -16.02
N MET A 186 -3.47 0.84 -15.82
CA MET A 186 -3.31 1.84 -16.88
C MET A 186 -1.94 1.75 -17.57
N ARG A 187 -0.90 1.33 -16.86
CA ARG A 187 0.45 1.09 -17.39
C ARG A 187 0.58 -0.25 -18.11
N GLY A 188 -0.43 -1.13 -18.00
CA GLY A 188 -0.45 -2.43 -18.66
C GLY A 188 0.26 -3.53 -17.87
N TYR A 189 0.57 -3.33 -16.58
CA TYR A 189 1.12 -4.36 -15.72
C TYR A 189 0.16 -5.53 -15.53
N LYS A 190 0.69 -6.73 -15.45
CA LYS A 190 -0.08 -7.95 -15.17
C LYS A 190 -0.44 -7.99 -13.70
N ILE A 191 -1.74 -8.02 -13.39
CA ILE A 191 -2.26 -7.90 -12.03
C ILE A 191 -2.98 -9.18 -11.61
N ALA A 192 -2.52 -9.80 -10.52
CA ALA A 192 -3.28 -10.79 -9.77
C ALA A 192 -4.08 -10.14 -8.63
N GLN A 193 -5.17 -10.76 -8.23
CA GLN A 193 -5.98 -10.29 -7.11
C GLN A 193 -6.39 -11.46 -6.22
N ILE A 194 -5.94 -11.48 -4.96
CA ILE A 194 -6.23 -12.54 -4.00
C ILE A 194 -7.14 -12.05 -2.87
N PRO A 195 -7.99 -12.93 -2.30
CA PRO A 195 -8.78 -12.57 -1.12
C PRO A 195 -7.88 -12.47 0.10
N THR A 196 -8.17 -11.48 0.96
CA THR A 196 -7.56 -11.30 2.29
C THR A 196 -8.61 -11.27 3.37
N ASN A 197 -8.25 -11.73 4.55
CA ASN A 197 -9.04 -11.51 5.76
C ASN A 197 -8.77 -10.09 6.27
N HIS A 198 -9.84 -9.34 6.47
CA HIS A 198 -9.73 -8.01 7.07
C HIS A 198 -10.09 -8.10 8.54
N ARG A 199 -9.10 -7.86 9.39
CA ARG A 199 -9.25 -7.92 10.84
C ARG A 199 -10.03 -6.72 11.37
N GLY A 200 -10.66 -6.87 12.52
CA GLY A 200 -11.15 -5.72 13.29
C GLY A 200 -10.00 -4.81 13.69
N ARG A 201 -10.28 -3.51 13.82
CA ARG A 201 -9.26 -2.57 14.31
C ARG A 201 -8.87 -2.91 15.75
N HIS A 202 -7.57 -3.01 16.04
CA HIS A 202 -7.07 -3.36 17.35
C HIS A 202 -7.16 -2.16 18.33
N ALA A 203 -6.77 -0.94 17.87
CA ALA A 203 -6.84 0.31 18.65
C ALA A 203 -7.15 1.51 17.74
N GLY A 204 -7.61 2.62 18.33
CA GLY A 204 -7.83 3.90 17.64
C GLY A 204 -9.26 4.14 17.13
N THR A 205 -9.56 5.40 16.78
CA THR A 205 -10.89 5.86 16.33
C THR A 205 -10.87 6.30 14.86
N THR A 206 -12.04 6.23 14.19
CA THR A 206 -12.19 6.68 12.79
C THR A 206 -12.10 8.20 12.71
N LYS A 207 -11.09 8.76 12.06
CA LYS A 207 -10.70 10.19 12.11
C LYS A 207 -11.39 11.09 11.07
N TYR A 208 -12.36 10.62 10.23
CA TYR A 208 -12.89 11.44 9.13
C TYR A 208 -14.40 11.26 8.87
N GLY A 209 -15.11 12.37 8.56
CA GLY A 209 -16.51 12.40 8.14
C GLY A 209 -16.76 11.87 6.71
N MET A 210 -17.95 11.26 6.46
CA MET A 210 -18.28 10.54 5.22
C MET A 210 -18.49 11.44 3.98
N ALA A 211 -19.15 12.60 4.12
CA ALA A 211 -19.51 13.46 2.98
C ALA A 211 -18.30 14.05 2.25
N ASN A 212 -17.32 14.56 3.00
CA ASN A 212 -16.08 15.10 2.44
C ASN A 212 -15.19 14.05 1.75
N ARG A 213 -15.36 12.76 2.12
CA ARG A 213 -14.66 11.64 1.47
C ARG A 213 -15.23 11.32 0.10
N ALA A 214 -16.55 11.37 -0.06
CA ALA A 214 -17.21 11.06 -1.33
C ALA A 214 -16.85 12.09 -2.41
N LEU A 215 -16.92 13.38 -2.08
CA LEU A 215 -16.61 14.47 -3.03
C LEU A 215 -15.13 14.44 -3.46
N ARG A 216 -14.20 14.28 -2.49
CA ARG A 216 -12.77 14.12 -2.83
C ARG A 216 -12.54 12.86 -3.68
N GLY A 217 -13.18 11.74 -3.34
CA GLY A 217 -13.08 10.51 -4.10
C GLY A 217 -13.56 10.65 -5.55
N LEU A 218 -14.64 11.39 -5.78
CA LEU A 218 -15.16 11.66 -7.13
C LEU A 218 -14.21 12.58 -7.93
N ARG A 219 -13.71 13.65 -7.30
CA ARG A 219 -12.70 14.53 -7.91
C ARG A 219 -11.45 13.77 -8.33
N ASP A 220 -10.92 12.94 -7.42
CA ASP A 220 -9.74 12.13 -7.71
C ASP A 220 -10.01 11.11 -8.81
N LEU A 221 -11.22 10.52 -8.84
CA LEU A 221 -11.63 9.58 -9.89
C LEU A 221 -11.65 10.24 -11.27
N LEU A 222 -12.19 11.46 -11.39
CA LEU A 222 -12.18 12.24 -12.63
C LEU A 222 -10.74 12.60 -13.05
N GLY A 223 -9.89 12.98 -12.09
CA GLY A 223 -8.47 13.23 -12.34
C GLY A 223 -7.75 12.00 -12.87
N VAL A 224 -7.98 10.83 -12.26
CA VAL A 224 -7.40 9.56 -12.72
C VAL A 224 -7.95 9.17 -14.10
N ARG A 225 -9.23 9.41 -14.38
CA ARG A 225 -9.82 9.19 -15.71
C ARG A 225 -9.15 10.07 -16.76
N TRP A 226 -8.95 11.35 -16.47
CA TRP A 226 -8.24 12.26 -17.36
C TRP A 226 -6.80 11.78 -17.61
N LEU A 227 -6.08 11.38 -16.55
CA LEU A 227 -4.73 10.85 -16.63
C LEU A 227 -4.67 9.58 -17.49
N SER A 228 -5.67 8.70 -17.40
CA SER A 228 -5.69 7.43 -18.12
C SER A 228 -5.66 7.61 -19.65
N GLY A 229 -6.25 8.69 -20.18
CA GLY A 229 -6.19 9.03 -21.60
C GLY A 229 -4.86 9.68 -22.03
N ARG A 230 -3.94 9.94 -21.10
CA ARG A 230 -2.68 10.67 -21.36
C ARG A 230 -1.42 9.89 -20.97
N VAL A 231 -1.56 8.61 -20.69
CA VAL A 231 -0.43 7.72 -20.42
C VAL A 231 0.42 7.59 -21.68
N ILE A 232 1.68 8.00 -21.59
CA ILE A 232 2.65 7.82 -22.67
C ILE A 232 2.98 6.32 -22.76
N LYS A 233 2.76 5.73 -23.95
CA LYS A 233 3.09 4.33 -24.25
C LYS A 233 4.01 4.32 -25.46
N PHE A 234 5.19 3.72 -25.31
CA PHE A 234 6.13 3.51 -26.42
C PHE A 234 6.86 2.18 -26.24
N LYS A 235 7.41 1.69 -27.34
CA LYS A 235 8.36 0.56 -27.34
C LYS A 235 9.61 1.03 -28.06
N VAL A 236 10.76 0.90 -27.40
CA VAL A 236 12.05 1.10 -28.05
C VAL A 236 12.26 -0.06 -29.02
N LYS A 237 12.51 0.22 -30.30
CA LYS A 237 12.81 -0.81 -31.30
C LYS A 237 14.27 -1.16 -31.33
N GLU A 238 15.13 -0.15 -31.22
CA GLU A 238 16.58 -0.29 -31.23
C GLU A 238 17.19 0.82 -30.36
N GLU A 239 18.26 0.51 -29.64
CA GLU A 239 19.06 1.44 -28.86
C GLU A 239 20.53 1.17 -29.13
N SER A 240 21.26 2.18 -29.59
CA SER A 240 22.74 2.10 -29.70
C SER A 240 23.36 2.48 -28.35
N LYS A 241 24.27 1.66 -27.87
CA LYS A 241 25.13 1.98 -26.71
C LYS A 241 26.35 2.76 -27.16
#